data_dc230ddd0c7077d1bf6db380e04afc85
#
_entry.id   dc230ddd0c7077d1bf6db380e04afc85
#
_cell.length_a   1.000
_cell.length_b   1.000
_cell.length_c   1.000
_cell.angle_alpha   90.00
_cell.angle_beta   90.00
_cell.angle_gamma   90.00
#
_symmetry.space_group_name_H-M   'P 1'
#
loop_
_entity.id
_entity.type
_entity.pdbx_description
1 polymer ?
#
loop_
_entity_poly.entity_id
_entity_poly.type
_entity_poly.pdbx_seq_one_letter_code
_entity_poly.pdbx_strand_id
1 'polypeptide(L)'
;MKKRSRLSGIIALLLTVTFMTAVNASVFPDILQKHSWAEEAIDDMVSRSILKGFPDGTFRPDNGITKLDALIIASRIAGVDLPENTDYAAAALKAHEKDLEIYDINYKNEVAYLLYKGILTTDELPSYIGDGVKANALKRHEAAILLTKLMGGTKKAQAVAGYSVNYADLNDIPQASLPYVNYVNETGVMKGMENNMFMPYYEVSRAMMATMMYRAEKFLDYDVFEMKVTTVSVQGNTVSGTVGDTEASFVLSADSRLLIDGNEVTLSSCVPGITLKVTTKGDEVVTAEGLAGSVQYTASGTIVTTSTSDGDKFITITPAGESSDSRRVYPLASDCVIKIDNSNVAFSALKNGQYVKIEVKGGKVTAVTAETKSYEYTGTLVSVKVDTSTVIKVKLSDGTTADYT
;
A
#
# COMPACT_ATOMS: atom_id res chain seq x y z
N MET A 1 30.67 -73.14 55.97
CA MET A 1 29.85 -71.97 55.62
C MET A 1 30.05 -71.67 54.12
N LYS A 2 29.06 -72.05 53.28
CA LYS A 2 29.14 -71.88 51.81
C LYS A 2 28.37 -70.61 51.43
N LYS A 3 29.05 -69.56 50.85
CA LYS A 3 28.43 -68.42 50.24
C LYS A 3 28.00 -68.77 48.80
N ARG A 4 26.71 -68.70 48.58
CA ARG A 4 26.13 -68.80 47.22
C ARG A 4 26.21 -67.45 46.52
N SER A 5 26.95 -67.36 45.41
CA SER A 5 26.91 -66.22 44.50
C SER A 5 25.72 -66.36 43.58
N ARG A 6 24.83 -65.34 43.56
CA ARG A 6 23.75 -65.24 42.62
C ARG A 6 24.28 -64.46 41.38
N LEU A 7 24.32 -65.13 40.27
CA LEU A 7 24.57 -64.51 38.93
C LEU A 7 23.29 -63.89 38.47
N SER A 8 23.25 -62.55 38.47
CA SER A 8 22.15 -61.82 37.87
C SER A 8 22.49 -61.53 36.40
N GLY A 9 21.81 -62.26 35.50
CA GLY A 9 21.89 -61.97 34.05
C GLY A 9 21.13 -60.72 33.73
N ILE A 10 21.82 -59.68 33.23
CA ILE A 10 21.24 -58.48 32.64
C ILE A 10 20.99 -58.78 31.17
N ILE A 11 19.74 -58.98 30.81
CA ILE A 11 19.31 -59.02 29.41
C ILE A 11 19.24 -57.56 28.96
N ALA A 12 20.22 -57.10 28.19
CA ALA A 12 20.18 -55.82 27.52
C ALA A 12 19.25 -55.95 26.30
N LEU A 13 18.04 -55.40 26.43
CA LEU A 13 17.10 -55.24 25.32
C LEU A 13 17.59 -54.05 24.47
N LEU A 14 18.26 -54.31 23.36
CA LEU A 14 18.58 -53.29 22.36
C LEU A 14 17.27 -52.86 21.69
N LEU A 15 16.72 -51.72 22.15
CA LEU A 15 15.66 -51.01 21.44
C LEU A 15 16.29 -50.26 20.23
N THR A 16 16.28 -50.89 19.04
CA THR A 16 16.58 -50.18 17.81
C THR A 16 15.41 -49.25 17.50
N VAL A 17 15.55 -47.98 17.88
CA VAL A 17 14.67 -46.91 17.42
C VAL A 17 15.02 -46.65 15.97
N THR A 18 14.30 -47.25 15.05
CA THR A 18 14.29 -46.85 13.64
C THR A 18 13.61 -45.50 13.59
N PHE A 19 14.41 -44.45 13.46
CA PHE A 19 13.90 -43.17 12.99
C PHE A 19 13.37 -43.40 11.55
N MET A 20 12.07 -43.67 11.40
CA MET A 20 11.38 -43.44 10.18
C MET A 20 11.40 -41.92 9.97
N THR A 21 12.32 -41.45 9.13
CA THR A 21 12.15 -40.14 8.49
C THR A 21 10.84 -40.23 7.73
N ALA A 22 9.80 -39.61 8.26
CA ALA A 22 8.58 -39.39 7.47
C ALA A 22 9.04 -38.56 6.27
N VAL A 23 9.19 -39.21 5.12
CA VAL A 23 9.20 -38.52 3.85
C VAL A 23 7.82 -37.90 3.76
N ASN A 24 7.71 -36.59 3.97
CA ASN A 24 6.49 -35.87 3.71
C ASN A 24 6.23 -36.05 2.21
N ALA A 25 5.30 -36.95 1.88
CA ALA A 25 4.85 -37.08 0.51
C ALA A 25 4.11 -35.78 0.16
N SER A 26 4.41 -35.23 -1.01
CA SER A 26 3.71 -34.05 -1.53
C SER A 26 2.20 -34.26 -1.48
N VAL A 27 1.46 -33.17 -1.27
CA VAL A 27 -0.01 -33.14 -1.26
C VAL A 27 -0.58 -33.64 -2.59
N PHE A 28 0.19 -33.62 -3.68
CA PHE A 28 -0.25 -33.99 -5.03
C PHE A 28 0.38 -35.30 -5.51
N PRO A 29 -0.43 -36.26 -5.98
CA PRO A 29 0.06 -37.59 -6.40
C PRO A 29 0.94 -37.57 -7.65
N ASP A 30 0.89 -36.50 -8.44
CA ASP A 30 1.65 -36.31 -9.66
C ASP A 30 2.97 -35.54 -9.47
N ILE A 31 3.31 -35.17 -8.23
CA ILE A 31 4.66 -34.73 -7.85
C ILE A 31 5.52 -35.96 -7.64
N LEU A 32 6.28 -36.31 -8.66
CA LEU A 32 7.12 -37.50 -8.69
C LEU A 32 8.55 -37.17 -8.26
N GLN A 33 9.38 -38.20 -8.04
CA GLN A 33 10.79 -38.05 -7.69
C GLN A 33 11.56 -37.08 -8.60
N LYS A 34 11.25 -37.03 -9.91
CA LYS A 34 11.86 -36.07 -10.84
C LYS A 34 11.49 -34.60 -10.55
N HIS A 35 10.47 -34.35 -9.74
CA HIS A 35 10.01 -33.01 -9.34
C HIS A 35 10.44 -32.62 -7.92
N SER A 36 11.25 -33.47 -7.24
CA SER A 36 11.68 -33.23 -5.84
C SER A 36 12.36 -31.87 -5.62
N TRP A 37 12.96 -31.30 -6.67
CA TRP A 37 13.56 -29.98 -6.66
C TRP A 37 12.54 -28.83 -6.48
N ALA A 38 11.27 -29.07 -6.77
CA ALA A 38 10.19 -28.09 -6.72
C ALA A 38 9.16 -28.40 -5.60
N GLU A 39 9.23 -29.56 -4.98
CA GLU A 39 8.22 -30.05 -4.02
C GLU A 39 7.98 -29.07 -2.87
N GLU A 40 9.03 -28.62 -2.19
CA GLU A 40 8.94 -27.63 -1.10
C GLU A 40 8.26 -26.33 -1.58
N ALA A 41 8.65 -25.82 -2.72
CA ALA A 41 8.09 -24.60 -3.28
C ALA A 41 6.61 -24.76 -3.68
N ILE A 42 6.24 -25.90 -4.22
CA ILE A 42 4.85 -26.21 -4.59
C ILE A 42 3.98 -26.29 -3.33
N ASP A 43 4.42 -27.04 -2.33
CA ASP A 43 3.67 -27.26 -1.10
C ASP A 43 3.49 -25.93 -0.32
N ASP A 44 4.53 -25.11 -0.24
CA ASP A 44 4.45 -23.77 0.36
C ASP A 44 3.45 -22.86 -0.38
N MET A 45 3.61 -22.72 -1.69
CA MET A 45 2.76 -21.85 -2.51
C MET A 45 1.28 -22.28 -2.51
N VAL A 46 1.04 -23.59 -2.44
CA VAL A 46 -0.32 -24.14 -2.37
C VAL A 46 -0.92 -23.95 -0.97
N SER A 47 -0.15 -24.17 0.09
CA SER A 47 -0.62 -23.98 1.47
C SER A 47 -1.10 -22.54 1.72
N ARG A 48 -0.49 -21.57 1.07
CA ARG A 48 -0.82 -20.14 1.12
C ARG A 48 -1.82 -19.70 0.03
N SER A 49 -2.37 -20.64 -0.73
CA SER A 49 -3.34 -20.39 -1.83
C SER A 49 -2.81 -19.50 -2.97
N ILE A 50 -1.49 -19.29 -3.06
CA ILE A 50 -0.84 -18.55 -4.15
C ILE A 50 -0.97 -19.35 -5.46
N LEU A 51 -0.67 -20.64 -5.39
CA LEU A 51 -0.95 -21.61 -6.45
C LEU A 51 -2.10 -22.54 -6.02
N LYS A 52 -2.78 -23.12 -6.99
CA LYS A 52 -3.85 -24.10 -6.74
C LYS A 52 -3.62 -25.35 -7.59
N GLY A 53 -3.96 -26.52 -7.05
CA GLY A 53 -4.09 -27.74 -7.82
C GLY A 53 -5.36 -27.71 -8.70
N PHE A 54 -5.51 -28.75 -9.48
CA PHE A 54 -6.69 -28.96 -10.33
C PHE A 54 -7.79 -29.72 -9.58
N PRO A 55 -9.07 -29.62 -10.04
CA PRO A 55 -10.20 -30.32 -9.37
C PRO A 55 -10.04 -31.85 -9.33
N ASP A 56 -9.21 -32.43 -10.18
CA ASP A 56 -8.89 -33.87 -10.19
C ASP A 56 -7.84 -34.28 -9.13
N GLY A 57 -7.41 -33.33 -8.30
CA GLY A 57 -6.41 -33.56 -7.25
C GLY A 57 -4.98 -33.56 -7.74
N THR A 58 -4.70 -33.18 -8.99
CA THR A 58 -3.33 -33.09 -9.55
C THR A 58 -2.80 -31.66 -9.48
N PHE A 59 -1.47 -31.51 -9.54
CA PHE A 59 -0.80 -30.22 -9.69
C PHE A 59 -0.41 -29.91 -11.13
N ARG A 60 -0.10 -30.93 -11.90
CA ARG A 60 0.40 -30.88 -13.29
C ARG A 60 1.71 -30.11 -13.40
N PRO A 61 2.79 -30.56 -12.73
CA PRO A 61 4.04 -29.82 -12.58
C PRO A 61 4.75 -29.51 -13.91
N ASP A 62 4.62 -30.38 -14.90
CA ASP A 62 5.27 -30.24 -16.22
C ASP A 62 4.45 -29.37 -17.21
N ASN A 63 3.19 -29.04 -16.90
CA ASN A 63 2.39 -28.19 -17.79
C ASN A 63 2.96 -26.77 -17.84
N GLY A 64 2.98 -26.18 -19.04
CA GLY A 64 3.32 -24.76 -19.21
C GLY A 64 2.37 -23.85 -18.42
N ILE A 65 2.91 -22.77 -17.82
CA ILE A 65 2.11 -21.72 -17.20
C ILE A 65 1.74 -20.68 -18.24
N THR A 66 0.49 -20.22 -18.22
CA THR A 66 0.08 -19.16 -19.14
C THR A 66 0.59 -17.79 -18.69
N LYS A 67 0.65 -16.83 -19.62
CA LYS A 67 1.03 -15.45 -19.30
C LYS A 67 0.09 -14.83 -18.26
N LEU A 68 -1.23 -15.05 -18.42
CA LEU A 68 -2.21 -14.56 -17.46
C LEU A 68 -2.05 -15.22 -16.09
N ASP A 69 -1.86 -16.56 -16.04
CA ASP A 69 -1.65 -17.25 -14.76
C ASP A 69 -0.40 -16.74 -14.04
N ALA A 70 0.66 -16.40 -14.77
CA ALA A 70 1.88 -15.83 -14.20
C ALA A 70 1.61 -14.46 -13.54
N LEU A 71 0.79 -13.59 -14.15
CA LEU A 71 0.36 -12.32 -13.55
C LEU A 71 -0.48 -12.56 -12.29
N ILE A 72 -1.42 -13.52 -12.32
CA ILE A 72 -2.24 -13.86 -11.16
C ILE A 72 -1.37 -14.32 -9.98
N ILE A 73 -0.39 -15.19 -10.25
CA ILE A 73 0.53 -15.66 -9.21
C ILE A 73 1.37 -14.49 -8.67
N ALA A 74 1.91 -13.64 -9.56
CA ALA A 74 2.68 -12.47 -9.16
C ALA A 74 1.85 -11.50 -8.30
N SER A 75 0.58 -11.27 -8.63
CA SER A 75 -0.30 -10.39 -7.84
C SER A 75 -0.59 -10.95 -6.45
N ARG A 76 -0.75 -12.27 -6.32
CA ARG A 76 -0.94 -12.93 -5.03
C ARG A 76 0.29 -12.86 -4.15
N ILE A 77 1.47 -13.06 -4.74
CA ILE A 77 2.76 -12.84 -4.06
C ILE A 77 2.89 -11.37 -3.62
N ALA A 78 2.45 -10.43 -4.47
CA ALA A 78 2.42 -9.01 -4.12
C ALA A 78 1.34 -8.64 -3.08
N GLY A 79 0.48 -9.59 -2.69
CA GLY A 79 -0.47 -9.46 -1.60
C GLY A 79 -1.87 -8.98 -1.99
N VAL A 80 -2.33 -9.17 -3.23
CA VAL A 80 -3.67 -8.73 -3.67
C VAL A 80 -4.79 -9.34 -2.83
N ASP A 81 -4.63 -10.58 -2.38
CA ASP A 81 -5.63 -11.35 -1.61
C ASP A 81 -5.51 -11.15 -0.08
N LEU A 82 -4.57 -10.33 0.41
CA LEU A 82 -4.41 -10.06 1.82
C LEU A 82 -5.53 -9.13 2.33
N PRO A 83 -6.17 -9.42 3.47
CA PRO A 83 -7.27 -8.62 4.00
C PRO A 83 -6.93 -7.13 4.16
N GLU A 84 -5.71 -6.82 4.60
CA GLU A 84 -5.18 -5.45 4.75
C GLU A 84 -4.98 -4.71 3.43
N ASN A 85 -5.06 -5.40 2.30
CA ASN A 85 -4.93 -4.81 0.96
C ASN A 85 -6.26 -4.67 0.23
N THR A 86 -7.39 -5.10 0.81
CA THR A 86 -8.70 -5.12 0.15
C THR A 86 -9.10 -3.76 -0.43
N ASP A 87 -8.98 -2.70 0.37
CA ASP A 87 -9.35 -1.34 -0.07
C ASP A 87 -8.38 -0.81 -1.14
N TYR A 88 -7.10 -1.14 -1.03
CA TYR A 88 -6.07 -0.77 -2.02
C TYR A 88 -6.27 -1.52 -3.34
N ALA A 89 -6.64 -2.79 -3.30
CA ALA A 89 -6.96 -3.56 -4.50
C ALA A 89 -8.22 -3.02 -5.20
N ALA A 90 -9.25 -2.65 -4.43
CA ALA A 90 -10.44 -2.00 -4.98
C ALA A 90 -10.14 -0.64 -5.60
N ALA A 91 -9.29 0.17 -4.96
CA ALA A 91 -8.83 1.46 -5.50
C ALA A 91 -8.03 1.27 -6.79
N ALA A 92 -7.14 0.28 -6.83
CA ALA A 92 -6.36 -0.08 -8.02
C ALA A 92 -7.27 -0.46 -9.20
N LEU A 93 -8.27 -1.32 -8.95
CA LEU A 93 -9.23 -1.72 -9.99
C LEU A 93 -9.98 -0.51 -10.55
N LYS A 94 -10.44 0.37 -9.68
CA LYS A 94 -11.14 1.60 -10.09
C LYS A 94 -10.23 2.55 -10.88
N ALA A 95 -8.97 2.71 -10.46
CA ALA A 95 -8.01 3.59 -11.13
C ALA A 95 -7.68 3.10 -12.55
N HIS A 96 -7.61 1.78 -12.75
CA HIS A 96 -7.24 1.16 -14.03
C HIS A 96 -8.42 0.53 -14.79
N GLU A 97 -9.67 0.86 -14.40
CA GLU A 97 -10.87 0.30 -15.03
C GLU A 97 -10.87 0.49 -16.55
N LYS A 98 -10.56 1.71 -17.02
CA LYS A 98 -10.51 2.06 -18.45
C LYS A 98 -9.38 1.35 -19.20
N ASP A 99 -8.23 1.18 -18.56
CA ASP A 99 -7.09 0.50 -19.16
C ASP A 99 -7.38 -0.98 -19.40
N LEU A 100 -8.23 -1.58 -18.55
CA LEU A 100 -8.58 -2.99 -18.57
C LEU A 100 -9.91 -3.30 -19.24
N GLU A 101 -10.69 -2.29 -19.63
CA GLU A 101 -12.02 -2.47 -20.22
C GLU A 101 -11.98 -3.30 -21.50
N ILE A 102 -10.98 -3.05 -22.34
CA ILE A 102 -10.81 -3.69 -23.65
C ILE A 102 -10.36 -5.15 -23.59
N TYR A 103 -9.92 -5.63 -22.43
CA TYR A 103 -9.43 -7.00 -22.27
C TYR A 103 -10.50 -7.91 -21.69
N ASP A 104 -10.74 -9.04 -22.38
CA ASP A 104 -11.64 -10.09 -21.92
C ASP A 104 -10.92 -11.04 -20.95
N ILE A 105 -10.79 -10.61 -19.70
CA ILE A 105 -10.19 -11.38 -18.60
C ILE A 105 -11.07 -11.34 -17.35
N ASN A 106 -11.08 -12.45 -16.59
CA ASN A 106 -11.83 -12.55 -15.33
C ASN A 106 -11.04 -12.03 -14.12
N TYR A 107 -9.74 -11.75 -14.28
CA TYR A 107 -8.80 -11.42 -13.20
C TYR A 107 -8.32 -9.97 -13.30
N LYS A 108 -9.28 -9.04 -13.55
CA LYS A 108 -8.98 -7.60 -13.67
C LYS A 108 -8.44 -7.01 -12.39
N ASN A 109 -8.88 -7.50 -11.23
CA ASN A 109 -8.41 -7.04 -9.92
C ASN A 109 -6.92 -7.35 -9.72
N GLU A 110 -6.49 -8.56 -10.07
CA GLU A 110 -5.10 -9.00 -9.96
C GLU A 110 -4.19 -8.20 -10.90
N VAL A 111 -4.63 -7.98 -12.14
CA VAL A 111 -3.86 -7.20 -13.12
C VAL A 111 -3.80 -5.72 -12.72
N ALA A 112 -4.92 -5.13 -12.29
CA ALA A 112 -4.95 -3.77 -11.79
C ALA A 112 -4.02 -3.57 -10.60
N TYR A 113 -3.97 -4.55 -9.69
CA TYR A 113 -3.08 -4.48 -8.54
C TYR A 113 -1.60 -4.50 -8.92
N LEU A 114 -1.20 -5.25 -9.97
CA LEU A 114 0.17 -5.22 -10.49
C LEU A 114 0.52 -3.87 -11.16
N LEU A 115 -0.44 -3.24 -11.86
CA LEU A 115 -0.29 -1.88 -12.39
C LEU A 115 -0.10 -0.88 -11.24
N TYR A 116 -0.96 -0.97 -10.26
CA TYR A 116 -0.90 -0.16 -9.05
C TYR A 116 0.44 -0.28 -8.32
N LYS A 117 0.96 -1.50 -8.17
CA LYS A 117 2.28 -1.76 -7.57
C LYS A 117 3.46 -1.39 -8.47
N GLY A 118 3.23 -1.00 -9.73
CA GLY A 118 4.29 -0.70 -10.70
C GLY A 118 5.10 -1.93 -11.15
N ILE A 119 4.59 -3.13 -10.87
CA ILE A 119 5.18 -4.39 -11.36
C ILE A 119 4.86 -4.57 -12.85
N LEU A 120 3.73 -4.06 -13.29
CA LEU A 120 3.29 -4.03 -14.68
C LEU A 120 3.02 -2.58 -15.08
N THR A 121 3.16 -2.26 -16.37
CA THR A 121 2.76 -0.98 -16.95
C THR A 121 1.64 -1.17 -17.96
N THR A 122 0.87 -0.12 -18.24
CA THR A 122 -0.21 -0.16 -19.23
C THR A 122 0.29 -0.55 -20.61
N ASP A 123 1.49 -0.10 -21.00
CA ASP A 123 2.12 -0.42 -22.30
C ASP A 123 2.48 -1.91 -22.43
N GLU A 124 2.60 -2.62 -21.33
CA GLU A 124 2.92 -4.05 -21.31
C GLU A 124 1.66 -4.94 -21.38
N LEU A 125 0.48 -4.41 -21.11
CA LEU A 125 -0.77 -5.18 -21.13
C LEU A 125 -0.97 -5.98 -22.41
N PRO A 126 -0.75 -5.43 -23.63
CA PRO A 126 -0.92 -6.21 -24.86
C PRO A 126 -0.03 -7.44 -24.93
N SER A 127 1.17 -7.39 -24.33
CA SER A 127 2.14 -8.50 -24.37
C SER A 127 1.80 -9.64 -23.43
N TYR A 128 1.00 -9.38 -22.38
CA TYR A 128 0.58 -10.36 -21.39
C TYR A 128 -0.86 -10.82 -21.57
N ILE A 129 -1.77 -9.92 -21.89
CA ILE A 129 -3.23 -10.17 -21.89
C ILE A 129 -3.94 -9.74 -23.18
N GLY A 130 -3.19 -9.28 -24.18
CA GLY A 130 -3.75 -8.93 -25.49
C GLY A 130 -4.44 -10.11 -26.17
N ASP A 131 -5.11 -9.84 -27.28
CA ASP A 131 -5.95 -10.82 -27.99
C ASP A 131 -5.17 -12.10 -28.30
N GLY A 132 -5.64 -13.24 -27.76
CA GLY A 132 -4.99 -14.54 -27.90
C GLY A 132 -3.70 -14.75 -27.11
N VAL A 133 -3.11 -13.69 -26.54
CA VAL A 133 -1.80 -13.76 -25.85
C VAL A 133 -1.92 -14.30 -24.41
N LYS A 134 -3.01 -13.98 -23.72
CA LYS A 134 -3.23 -14.39 -22.32
C LYS A 134 -3.12 -15.90 -22.08
N ALA A 135 -3.48 -16.71 -23.08
CA ALA A 135 -3.43 -18.17 -23.01
C ALA A 135 -2.07 -18.74 -23.43
N ASN A 136 -1.16 -17.94 -23.99
CA ASN A 136 0.15 -18.41 -24.41
C ASN A 136 1.01 -18.75 -23.19
N ALA A 137 1.85 -19.78 -23.33
CA ALA A 137 2.80 -20.11 -22.30
C ALA A 137 3.83 -19.00 -22.12
N LEU A 138 4.13 -18.69 -20.84
CA LEU A 138 5.19 -17.75 -20.47
C LEU A 138 6.56 -18.31 -20.86
N LYS A 139 7.38 -17.52 -21.51
CA LYS A 139 8.76 -17.92 -21.86
C LYS A 139 9.73 -17.50 -20.73
N ARG A 140 10.87 -18.19 -20.64
CA ARG A 140 11.83 -17.96 -19.56
C ARG A 140 12.40 -16.54 -19.54
N HIS A 141 12.63 -15.90 -20.70
CA HIS A 141 13.08 -14.53 -20.75
C HIS A 141 11.99 -13.53 -20.26
N GLU A 142 10.71 -13.83 -20.51
CA GLU A 142 9.58 -13.04 -20.03
C GLU A 142 9.40 -13.20 -18.50
N ALA A 143 9.59 -14.43 -18.00
CA ALA A 143 9.61 -14.71 -16.57
C ALA A 143 10.72 -13.94 -15.85
N ALA A 144 11.92 -13.84 -16.45
CA ALA A 144 13.02 -13.06 -15.88
C ALA A 144 12.65 -11.57 -15.70
N ILE A 145 11.95 -10.99 -16.68
CA ILE A 145 11.45 -9.61 -16.60
C ILE A 145 10.43 -9.49 -15.46
N LEU A 146 9.42 -10.34 -15.44
CA LEU A 146 8.34 -10.29 -14.44
C LEU A 146 8.89 -10.46 -13.01
N LEU A 147 9.75 -11.44 -12.80
CA LEU A 147 10.38 -11.71 -11.49
C LEU A 147 11.27 -10.56 -11.03
N THR A 148 12.07 -9.98 -11.92
CA THR A 148 12.91 -8.84 -11.59
C THR A 148 12.05 -7.64 -11.15
N LYS A 149 10.96 -7.37 -11.85
CA LYS A 149 10.03 -6.29 -11.50
C LYS A 149 9.34 -6.56 -10.17
N LEU A 150 8.87 -7.79 -9.96
CA LEU A 150 8.26 -8.22 -8.69
C LEU A 150 9.21 -7.99 -7.51
N MET A 151 10.49 -8.29 -7.67
CA MET A 151 11.53 -8.07 -6.66
C MET A 151 11.97 -6.60 -6.51
N GLY A 152 11.38 -5.65 -7.27
CA GLY A 152 11.82 -4.26 -7.29
C GLY A 152 13.23 -4.04 -7.86
N GLY A 153 13.72 -5.01 -8.65
CA GLY A 153 15.11 -5.04 -9.14
C GLY A 153 15.35 -4.31 -10.47
N THR A 154 14.33 -3.71 -11.08
CA THR A 154 14.39 -3.13 -12.43
C THR A 154 15.56 -2.15 -12.61
N LYS A 155 15.72 -1.20 -11.69
CA LYS A 155 16.82 -0.21 -11.76
C LYS A 155 18.19 -0.84 -11.62
N LYS A 156 18.34 -1.77 -10.68
CA LYS A 156 19.60 -2.50 -10.50
C LYS A 156 19.96 -3.28 -11.76
N ALA A 157 18.97 -3.97 -12.36
CA ALA A 157 19.16 -4.70 -13.60
C ALA A 157 19.60 -3.77 -14.74
N GLN A 158 18.95 -2.62 -14.92
CA GLN A 158 19.22 -1.69 -16.02
C GLN A 158 20.50 -0.84 -15.83
N ALA A 159 20.95 -0.63 -14.58
CA ALA A 159 22.14 0.16 -14.28
C ALA A 159 23.46 -0.58 -14.50
N VAL A 160 23.43 -1.90 -14.78
CA VAL A 160 24.64 -2.72 -14.94
C VAL A 160 25.32 -2.42 -16.28
N ALA A 161 26.56 -1.95 -16.23
CA ALA A 161 27.35 -1.63 -17.43
C ALA A 161 27.87 -2.86 -18.21
N GLY A 162 27.82 -4.05 -17.60
CA GLY A 162 28.23 -5.31 -18.20
C GLY A 162 27.53 -6.47 -17.50
N TYR A 163 27.31 -7.57 -18.21
CA TYR A 163 26.61 -8.73 -17.69
C TYR A 163 27.58 -9.82 -17.23
N SER A 164 27.29 -10.45 -16.09
CA SER A 164 28.09 -11.53 -15.53
C SER A 164 27.69 -12.92 -16.11
N VAL A 165 26.51 -13.01 -16.76
CA VAL A 165 26.03 -14.26 -17.35
C VAL A 165 26.85 -14.65 -18.58
N ASN A 166 27.20 -15.92 -18.65
CA ASN A 166 28.02 -16.53 -19.74
C ASN A 166 27.35 -17.79 -20.31
N TYR A 167 26.06 -17.76 -20.50
CA TYR A 167 25.30 -18.87 -21.07
C TYR A 167 25.77 -19.23 -22.49
N ALA A 168 25.73 -20.49 -22.82
CA ALA A 168 26.13 -20.99 -24.16
C ALA A 168 25.24 -20.43 -25.28
N ASP A 169 23.98 -20.08 -24.95
CA ASP A 169 22.98 -19.47 -25.81
C ASP A 169 22.76 -17.98 -25.53
N LEU A 170 23.78 -17.26 -25.02
CA LEU A 170 23.69 -15.85 -24.68
C LEU A 170 23.18 -15.00 -25.85
N ASN A 171 23.57 -15.30 -27.07
CA ASN A 171 23.16 -14.56 -28.26
C ASN A 171 21.68 -14.77 -28.64
N ASP A 172 21.04 -15.82 -28.12
CA ASP A 172 19.61 -16.11 -28.35
C ASP A 172 18.72 -15.34 -27.36
N ILE A 173 19.31 -14.78 -26.28
CA ILE A 173 18.57 -13.99 -25.31
C ILE A 173 18.20 -12.65 -25.92
N PRO A 174 16.90 -12.26 -25.96
CA PRO A 174 16.51 -10.95 -26.45
C PRO A 174 17.25 -9.85 -25.71
N GLN A 175 17.82 -8.90 -26.45
CA GLN A 175 18.64 -7.82 -25.88
C GLN A 175 17.91 -7.05 -24.77
N ALA A 176 16.61 -6.80 -24.95
CA ALA A 176 15.79 -6.13 -23.94
C ALA A 176 15.61 -6.96 -22.66
N SER A 177 15.76 -8.29 -22.72
CA SER A 177 15.61 -9.18 -21.57
C SER A 177 16.93 -9.43 -20.84
N LEU A 178 18.06 -9.17 -21.48
CA LEU A 178 19.38 -9.53 -20.96
C LEU A 178 19.71 -8.91 -19.58
N PRO A 179 19.38 -7.63 -19.29
CA PRO A 179 19.56 -7.06 -17.96
C PRO A 179 18.81 -7.83 -16.86
N TYR A 180 17.61 -8.25 -17.17
CA TYR A 180 16.73 -8.98 -16.25
C TYR A 180 17.20 -10.43 -16.05
N VAL A 181 17.65 -11.09 -17.14
CA VAL A 181 18.25 -12.43 -17.07
C VAL A 181 19.50 -12.40 -16.20
N ASN A 182 20.35 -11.39 -16.35
CA ASN A 182 21.52 -11.20 -15.49
C ASN A 182 21.12 -11.06 -14.02
N TYR A 183 20.14 -10.21 -13.73
CA TYR A 183 19.68 -9.95 -12.36
C TYR A 183 19.10 -11.20 -11.68
N VAL A 184 18.21 -11.95 -12.36
CA VAL A 184 17.64 -13.17 -11.78
C VAL A 184 18.66 -14.30 -11.63
N ASN A 185 19.73 -14.29 -12.44
CA ASN A 185 20.85 -15.20 -12.28
C ASN A 185 21.71 -14.83 -11.06
N GLU A 186 22.10 -13.57 -10.91
CA GLU A 186 22.89 -13.07 -9.77
C GLU A 186 22.17 -13.28 -8.44
N THR A 187 20.85 -13.07 -8.40
CA THR A 187 20.04 -13.34 -7.21
C THR A 187 19.78 -14.82 -6.97
N GLY A 188 20.10 -15.69 -7.93
CA GLY A 188 19.85 -17.13 -7.85
C GLY A 188 18.37 -17.53 -7.99
N VAL A 189 17.49 -16.59 -8.33
CA VAL A 189 16.05 -16.84 -8.55
C VAL A 189 15.84 -17.72 -9.77
N MET A 190 16.54 -17.41 -10.88
CA MET A 190 16.62 -18.28 -12.05
C MET A 190 18.06 -18.69 -12.27
N LYS A 191 18.24 -19.94 -12.67
CA LYS A 191 19.54 -20.52 -13.04
C LYS A 191 19.49 -21.04 -14.46
N GLY A 192 20.66 -21.26 -15.05
CA GLY A 192 20.76 -21.98 -16.31
C GLY A 192 20.22 -23.40 -16.22
N MET A 193 19.93 -23.96 -17.36
CA MET A 193 19.52 -25.34 -17.53
C MET A 193 20.75 -26.21 -17.96
N GLU A 194 20.51 -27.41 -18.43
CA GLU A 194 21.57 -28.30 -18.90
C GLU A 194 22.47 -27.64 -19.96
N ASN A 195 23.71 -28.07 -20.05
CA ASN A 195 24.72 -27.55 -20.99
C ASN A 195 24.99 -26.03 -20.85
N ASN A 196 24.79 -25.46 -19.65
CA ASN A 196 24.97 -24.04 -19.38
C ASN A 196 24.14 -23.14 -20.32
N MET A 197 22.91 -23.52 -20.65
CA MET A 197 21.99 -22.75 -21.48
C MET A 197 20.96 -22.03 -20.63
N PHE A 198 20.56 -20.82 -21.02
CA PHE A 198 19.42 -20.13 -20.40
C PHE A 198 18.10 -20.61 -21.00
N MET A 199 18.07 -20.96 -22.27
CA MET A 199 16.89 -21.35 -23.05
C MET A 199 15.78 -20.26 -23.00
N PRO A 200 16.00 -19.05 -23.56
CA PRO A 200 15.13 -17.90 -23.39
C PRO A 200 13.68 -18.12 -23.84
N TYR A 201 13.48 -18.94 -24.88
CA TYR A 201 12.15 -19.22 -25.43
C TYR A 201 11.53 -20.52 -24.91
N TYR A 202 12.19 -21.21 -23.99
CA TYR A 202 11.60 -22.38 -23.33
C TYR A 202 10.41 -22.00 -22.50
N GLU A 203 9.34 -22.79 -22.52
CA GLU A 203 8.12 -22.56 -21.77
C GLU A 203 8.33 -22.84 -20.28
N VAL A 204 7.93 -21.90 -19.46
CA VAL A 204 8.01 -22.06 -18.01
C VAL A 204 6.92 -23.03 -17.57
N SER A 205 7.32 -24.13 -16.92
CA SER A 205 6.35 -25.05 -16.33
C SER A 205 5.80 -24.54 -14.99
N ARG A 206 4.69 -25.11 -14.55
CA ARG A 206 4.08 -24.77 -13.25
C ARG A 206 5.05 -25.02 -12.09
N ALA A 207 5.81 -26.13 -12.12
CA ALA A 207 6.83 -26.40 -11.12
C ALA A 207 7.99 -25.38 -11.16
N MET A 208 8.43 -24.99 -12.36
CA MET A 208 9.42 -23.92 -12.50
C MET A 208 8.92 -22.60 -11.92
N MET A 209 7.67 -22.22 -12.23
CA MET A 209 7.09 -20.97 -11.72
C MET A 209 6.99 -20.97 -10.21
N ALA A 210 6.50 -22.07 -9.61
CA ALA A 210 6.46 -22.21 -8.14
C ALA A 210 7.83 -21.97 -7.52
N THR A 211 8.87 -22.65 -8.05
CA THR A 211 10.23 -22.54 -7.52
C THR A 211 10.83 -21.14 -7.70
N MET A 212 10.61 -20.52 -8.86
CA MET A 212 11.10 -19.16 -9.11
C MET A 212 10.41 -18.13 -8.24
N MET A 213 9.11 -18.21 -8.07
CA MET A 213 8.35 -17.32 -7.19
C MET A 213 8.74 -17.51 -5.71
N TYR A 214 8.87 -18.75 -5.25
CA TYR A 214 9.34 -19.08 -3.89
C TYR A 214 10.72 -18.49 -3.58
N ARG A 215 11.63 -18.52 -4.57
CA ARG A 215 12.95 -17.91 -4.45
C ARG A 215 12.89 -16.38 -4.51
N ALA A 216 12.05 -15.83 -5.38
CA ALA A 216 11.89 -14.39 -5.53
C ALA A 216 11.34 -13.73 -4.25
N GLU A 217 10.49 -14.42 -3.52
CA GLU A 217 9.86 -13.92 -2.31
C GLU A 217 10.87 -13.49 -1.22
N LYS A 218 12.03 -14.12 -1.15
CA LYS A 218 13.12 -13.73 -0.25
C LYS A 218 13.66 -12.32 -0.51
N PHE A 219 13.37 -11.76 -1.67
CA PHE A 219 13.77 -10.40 -2.06
C PHE A 219 12.65 -9.38 -1.88
N LEU A 220 11.47 -9.84 -1.41
CA LEU A 220 10.33 -8.99 -1.04
C LEU A 220 10.37 -8.61 0.45
N ASP A 221 11.57 -8.47 0.99
CA ASP A 221 11.78 -8.03 2.37
C ASP A 221 11.52 -6.51 2.44
N TYR A 222 10.25 -6.18 2.60
CA TYR A 222 9.76 -4.82 2.75
C TYR A 222 9.17 -4.64 4.14
N ASP A 223 9.55 -3.55 4.81
CA ASP A 223 8.82 -3.09 5.96
C ASP A 223 7.56 -2.34 5.51
N VAL A 224 6.43 -2.70 6.09
CA VAL A 224 5.14 -2.05 5.79
C VAL A 224 4.53 -1.58 7.10
N PHE A 225 4.19 -0.30 7.15
CA PHE A 225 3.54 0.30 8.32
C PHE A 225 2.58 1.41 7.90
N GLU A 226 1.67 1.72 8.79
CA GLU A 226 0.76 2.85 8.61
C GLU A 226 1.30 4.10 9.29
N MET A 227 1.29 5.22 8.58
CA MET A 227 1.66 6.53 9.09
C MET A 227 0.50 7.50 8.94
N LYS A 228 0.08 8.11 10.03
CA LYS A 228 -0.86 9.23 10.00
C LYS A 228 -0.10 10.52 9.76
N VAL A 229 -0.32 11.13 8.60
CA VAL A 229 0.39 12.33 8.16
C VAL A 229 -0.02 13.53 9.03
N THR A 230 0.96 14.25 9.53
CA THR A 230 0.76 15.52 10.27
C THR A 230 1.20 16.73 9.46
N THR A 231 2.32 16.60 8.72
CA THR A 231 2.87 17.67 7.88
C THR A 231 3.43 17.15 6.57
N VAL A 232 3.41 17.99 5.55
CA VAL A 232 3.98 17.71 4.23
C VAL A 232 4.85 18.88 3.81
N SER A 233 6.09 18.61 3.43
CA SER A 233 7.04 19.58 2.90
C SER A 233 7.34 19.27 1.43
N VAL A 234 6.69 19.99 0.52
CA VAL A 234 6.88 19.78 -0.92
C VAL A 234 8.31 20.12 -1.36
N GLN A 235 8.92 21.18 -0.80
CA GLN A 235 10.30 21.58 -1.13
C GLN A 235 11.33 20.56 -0.65
N GLY A 236 11.08 19.91 0.48
CA GLY A 236 11.97 18.90 1.05
C GLY A 236 11.62 17.47 0.62
N ASN A 237 10.61 17.25 -0.23
CA ASN A 237 10.06 15.94 -0.56
C ASN A 237 9.78 15.07 0.68
N THR A 238 9.34 15.70 1.78
CA THR A 238 9.22 15.03 3.08
C THR A 238 7.77 14.92 3.52
N VAL A 239 7.43 13.75 4.04
CA VAL A 239 6.18 13.49 4.75
C VAL A 239 6.51 13.16 6.20
N SER A 240 5.90 13.87 7.13
CA SER A 240 6.06 13.62 8.57
C SER A 240 4.71 13.27 9.19
N GLY A 241 4.73 12.45 10.21
CA GLY A 241 3.53 11.98 10.87
C GLY A 241 3.83 11.08 12.06
N THR A 242 2.86 10.26 12.44
CA THR A 242 3.01 9.29 13.51
C THR A 242 2.83 7.87 12.98
N VAL A 243 3.71 6.97 13.42
CA VAL A 243 3.61 5.52 13.26
C VAL A 243 3.29 4.96 14.64
N GLY A 244 2.05 4.54 14.85
CA GLY A 244 1.53 4.37 16.21
C GLY A 244 1.63 5.67 16.99
N ASP A 245 2.30 5.65 18.15
CA ASP A 245 2.52 6.81 19.01
C ASP A 245 3.88 7.51 18.77
N THR A 246 4.67 7.05 17.79
CA THR A 246 6.02 7.56 17.54
C THR A 246 6.03 8.51 16.34
N GLU A 247 6.66 9.68 16.49
CA GLU A 247 6.89 10.59 15.38
C GLU A 247 7.89 10.00 14.39
N ALA A 248 7.57 10.09 13.12
CA ALA A 248 8.40 9.64 12.01
C ALA A 248 8.39 10.64 10.86
N SER A 249 9.47 10.64 10.08
CA SER A 249 9.60 11.51 8.90
C SER A 249 10.33 10.76 7.80
N PHE A 250 9.78 10.79 6.59
CA PHE A 250 10.32 10.09 5.44
C PHE A 250 10.52 11.05 4.28
N VAL A 251 11.67 10.92 3.62
CA VAL A 251 11.96 11.63 2.37
C VAL A 251 11.55 10.74 1.21
N LEU A 252 10.70 11.25 0.33
CA LEU A 252 10.36 10.57 -0.91
C LEU A 252 11.44 10.87 -1.96
N SER A 253 12.11 9.83 -2.42
CA SER A 253 13.07 9.92 -3.52
C SER A 253 12.37 10.07 -4.87
N ALA A 254 13.10 10.32 -5.94
CA ALA A 254 12.56 10.29 -7.30
C ALA A 254 12.00 8.92 -7.70
N ASP A 255 12.31 7.90 -6.93
CA ASP A 255 11.94 6.50 -7.15
C ASP A 255 10.78 6.05 -6.28
N SER A 256 10.43 6.86 -5.28
CA SER A 256 9.27 6.62 -4.43
C SER A 256 7.98 6.91 -5.21
N ARG A 257 7.00 6.03 -5.09
CA ARG A 257 5.67 6.26 -5.66
C ARG A 257 4.71 6.69 -4.56
N LEU A 258 4.05 7.82 -4.76
CA LEU A 258 2.94 8.25 -3.91
C LEU A 258 1.63 8.01 -4.65
N LEU A 259 0.76 7.23 -4.04
CA LEU A 259 -0.52 6.85 -4.64
C LEU A 259 -1.68 7.26 -3.71
N ILE A 260 -2.69 7.91 -4.28
CA ILE A 260 -3.93 8.24 -3.58
C ILE A 260 -5.10 7.67 -4.38
N ASP A 261 -5.92 6.85 -3.75
CA ASP A 261 -7.02 6.13 -4.39
C ASP A 261 -6.59 5.38 -5.66
N GLY A 262 -5.41 4.77 -5.63
CA GLY A 262 -4.84 4.01 -6.74
C GLY A 262 -4.15 4.82 -7.83
N ASN A 263 -4.26 6.14 -7.81
CA ASN A 263 -3.62 7.00 -8.80
C ASN A 263 -2.29 7.54 -8.30
N GLU A 264 -1.29 7.52 -9.15
CA GLU A 264 0.00 8.13 -8.84
C GLU A 264 -0.15 9.66 -8.84
N VAL A 265 0.28 10.30 -7.76
CA VAL A 265 0.11 11.72 -7.54
C VAL A 265 1.42 12.37 -7.08
N THR A 266 1.47 13.68 -7.15
CA THR A 266 2.58 14.46 -6.58
C THR A 266 2.38 14.70 -5.08
N LEU A 267 3.46 15.02 -4.37
CA LEU A 267 3.41 15.25 -2.92
C LEU A 267 2.45 16.38 -2.51
N SER A 268 2.15 17.33 -3.40
CA SER A 268 1.16 18.39 -3.17
C SER A 268 -0.28 17.86 -2.97
N SER A 269 -0.56 16.65 -3.43
CA SER A 269 -1.86 15.99 -3.24
C SER A 269 -1.97 15.26 -1.89
N CYS A 270 -0.85 15.06 -1.19
CA CYS A 270 -0.84 14.48 0.13
C CYS A 270 -1.21 15.56 1.15
N VAL A 271 -2.24 15.31 1.94
CA VAL A 271 -2.76 16.29 2.92
C VAL A 271 -2.59 15.78 4.35
N PRO A 272 -2.39 16.67 5.33
CA PRO A 272 -2.43 16.29 6.74
C PRO A 272 -3.72 15.56 7.09
N GLY A 273 -3.60 14.54 7.94
CA GLY A 273 -4.72 13.70 8.38
C GLY A 273 -5.01 12.49 7.50
N ILE A 274 -4.36 12.36 6.33
CA ILE A 274 -4.40 11.11 5.56
C ILE A 274 -3.58 10.04 6.29
N THR A 275 -4.06 8.80 6.23
CA THR A 275 -3.24 7.64 6.63
C THR A 275 -2.59 7.08 5.38
N LEU A 276 -1.26 6.98 5.41
CA LEU A 276 -0.47 6.36 4.36
C LEU A 276 0.00 4.98 4.82
N LYS A 277 -0.21 3.99 3.99
CA LYS A 277 0.50 2.71 4.07
C LYS A 277 1.85 2.89 3.39
N VAL A 278 2.90 2.95 4.18
CA VAL A 278 4.27 3.16 3.71
C VAL A 278 4.98 1.83 3.59
N THR A 279 5.55 1.58 2.43
CA THR A 279 6.38 0.41 2.16
C THR A 279 7.82 0.88 1.98
N THR A 280 8.73 0.39 2.81
CA THR A 280 10.15 0.69 2.69
C THR A 280 10.97 -0.55 2.40
N LYS A 281 12.14 -0.34 1.80
CA LYS A 281 13.18 -1.35 1.65
C LYS A 281 14.46 -0.80 2.26
N GLY A 282 14.79 -1.26 3.45
CA GLY A 282 15.73 -0.56 4.31
C GLY A 282 15.20 0.84 4.63
N ASP A 283 16.04 1.87 4.48
CA ASP A 283 15.66 3.26 4.78
C ASP A 283 14.94 3.97 3.60
N GLU A 284 14.79 3.32 2.44
CA GLU A 284 14.19 3.93 1.25
C GLU A 284 12.68 3.66 1.16
N VAL A 285 11.88 4.71 0.99
CA VAL A 285 10.45 4.58 0.69
C VAL A 285 10.28 4.11 -0.76
N VAL A 286 9.65 2.95 -0.92
CA VAL A 286 9.30 2.40 -2.25
C VAL A 286 7.93 2.92 -2.68
N THR A 287 6.93 2.78 -1.81
CA THR A 287 5.58 3.31 -2.04
C THR A 287 5.02 3.94 -0.77
N ALA A 288 4.21 4.98 -0.95
CA ALA A 288 3.35 5.54 0.08
C ALA A 288 1.94 5.58 -0.50
N GLU A 289 1.03 4.81 0.07
CA GLU A 289 -0.29 4.53 -0.48
C GLU A 289 -1.36 5.05 0.47
N GLY A 290 -2.24 5.94 0.00
CA GLY A 290 -3.32 6.51 0.80
C GLY A 290 -4.68 6.38 0.14
N LEU A 291 -5.71 6.40 0.96
CA LEU A 291 -7.09 6.52 0.51
C LEU A 291 -7.62 7.88 0.93
N ALA A 292 -8.15 8.67 -0.01
CA ALA A 292 -8.68 10.01 0.30
C ALA A 292 -9.79 9.92 1.38
N GLY A 293 -10.56 8.83 1.38
CA GLY A 293 -11.56 8.54 2.41
C GLY A 293 -10.99 8.35 3.82
N SER A 294 -9.68 8.05 3.96
CA SER A 294 -9.01 7.88 5.27
C SER A 294 -8.64 9.21 5.94
N VAL A 295 -8.73 10.34 5.22
CA VAL A 295 -8.41 11.66 5.76
C VAL A 295 -9.30 11.94 6.96
N GLN A 296 -8.69 12.00 8.15
CA GLN A 296 -9.36 12.32 9.39
C GLN A 296 -8.47 13.16 10.29
N TYR A 297 -8.89 14.39 10.55
CA TYR A 297 -8.20 15.28 11.49
C TYR A 297 -9.15 16.32 12.08
N THR A 298 -8.69 17.00 13.09
CA THR A 298 -9.36 18.19 13.65
C THR A 298 -8.52 19.42 13.33
N ALA A 299 -9.19 20.52 13.01
CA ALA A 299 -8.56 21.82 12.89
C ALA A 299 -9.35 22.84 13.72
N SER A 300 -8.66 23.89 14.15
CA SER A 300 -9.30 24.99 14.87
C SER A 300 -8.85 26.30 14.25
N GLY A 301 -9.68 27.30 14.31
CA GLY A 301 -9.35 28.61 13.78
C GLY A 301 -10.52 29.58 13.81
N THR A 302 -10.32 30.76 13.27
CA THR A 302 -11.34 31.82 13.21
C THR A 302 -12.01 31.83 11.85
N ILE A 303 -13.32 31.84 11.80
CA ILE A 303 -14.09 31.92 10.54
C ILE A 303 -13.78 33.24 9.85
N VAL A 304 -13.30 33.18 8.63
CA VAL A 304 -13.13 34.32 7.73
C VAL A 304 -14.43 34.56 6.97
N THR A 305 -15.00 33.49 6.40
CA THR A 305 -16.26 33.55 5.66
C THR A 305 -16.92 32.19 5.59
N THR A 306 -18.23 32.18 5.37
CA THR A 306 -19.00 31.01 4.99
C THR A 306 -19.65 31.29 3.62
N SER A 307 -19.70 30.30 2.74
CA SER A 307 -20.29 30.44 1.41
C SER A 307 -21.06 29.20 0.98
N THR A 308 -21.95 29.39 0.02
CA THR A 308 -22.67 28.29 -0.66
C THR A 308 -22.50 28.48 -2.16
N SER A 309 -22.07 27.43 -2.87
CA SER A 309 -21.95 27.41 -4.32
C SER A 309 -22.52 26.11 -4.84
N ASP A 310 -23.41 26.14 -5.83
CA ASP A 310 -24.06 24.98 -6.45
C ASP A 310 -24.68 23.97 -5.44
N GLY A 311 -25.14 24.51 -4.30
CA GLY A 311 -25.71 23.69 -3.20
C GLY A 311 -24.71 23.20 -2.18
N ASP A 312 -23.42 23.21 -2.50
CA ASP A 312 -22.35 22.85 -1.55
C ASP A 312 -22.02 24.01 -0.62
N LYS A 313 -21.76 23.68 0.67
CA LYS A 313 -21.43 24.64 1.71
C LYS A 313 -19.92 24.60 1.98
N PHE A 314 -19.35 25.78 2.20
CA PHE A 314 -17.92 25.94 2.47
C PHE A 314 -17.70 26.83 3.70
N ILE A 315 -16.71 26.50 4.50
CA ILE A 315 -16.21 27.33 5.59
C ILE A 315 -14.73 27.66 5.31
N THR A 316 -14.41 28.94 5.38
CA THR A 316 -13.03 29.42 5.29
C THR A 316 -12.59 29.85 6.68
N ILE A 317 -11.50 29.28 7.17
CA ILE A 317 -10.92 29.63 8.45
C ILE A 317 -9.48 30.12 8.31
N THR A 318 -9.06 31.02 9.21
CA THR A 318 -7.64 31.21 9.51
C THR A 318 -7.28 30.24 10.62
N PRO A 319 -6.36 29.27 10.38
CA PRO A 319 -5.99 28.29 11.39
C PRO A 319 -5.40 28.93 12.65
N ALA A 320 -5.64 28.31 13.79
CA ALA A 320 -5.09 28.78 15.06
C ALA A 320 -3.55 28.76 15.05
N GLY A 321 -2.94 29.84 15.47
CA GLY A 321 -1.48 29.99 15.52
C GLY A 321 -0.82 30.38 14.19
N GLU A 322 -1.59 30.53 13.11
CA GLU A 322 -1.09 31.01 11.81
C GLU A 322 -1.42 32.51 11.59
N SER A 323 -0.76 33.13 10.60
CA SER A 323 -1.00 34.54 10.28
C SER A 323 -2.41 34.75 9.72
N SER A 324 -2.94 35.97 9.80
CA SER A 324 -4.26 36.34 9.29
C SER A 324 -4.42 36.07 7.76
N ASP A 325 -3.31 35.95 7.04
CA ASP A 325 -3.30 35.69 5.59
C ASP A 325 -3.36 34.20 5.25
N SER A 326 -3.13 33.32 6.23
CA SER A 326 -3.22 31.87 6.08
C SER A 326 -4.69 31.43 6.11
N ARG A 327 -5.31 31.41 4.94
CA ARG A 327 -6.74 31.03 4.80
C ARG A 327 -6.86 29.65 4.22
N ARG A 328 -7.73 28.79 4.81
CA ARG A 328 -8.04 27.48 4.28
C ARG A 328 -9.55 27.32 4.10
N VAL A 329 -9.93 26.83 2.92
CA VAL A 329 -11.32 26.56 2.55
C VAL A 329 -11.62 25.08 2.74
N TYR A 330 -12.72 24.79 3.41
CA TYR A 330 -13.16 23.43 3.69
C TYR A 330 -14.60 23.24 3.18
N PRO A 331 -14.85 22.24 2.32
CA PRO A 331 -16.21 21.83 1.97
C PRO A 331 -16.86 21.12 3.17
N LEU A 332 -18.15 21.35 3.39
CA LEU A 332 -18.93 20.63 4.39
C LEU A 332 -19.54 19.36 3.79
N ALA A 333 -19.62 18.30 4.59
CA ALA A 333 -20.44 17.15 4.27
C ALA A 333 -21.93 17.52 4.29
N SER A 334 -22.76 16.85 3.51
CA SER A 334 -24.21 17.12 3.46
C SER A 334 -24.91 16.91 4.82
N ASP A 335 -24.37 16.00 5.62
CA ASP A 335 -24.82 15.63 6.97
C ASP A 335 -23.97 16.28 8.09
N CYS A 336 -23.20 17.33 7.77
CA CYS A 336 -22.35 18.02 8.73
C CYS A 336 -23.15 18.51 9.93
N VAL A 337 -22.72 18.12 11.13
CA VAL A 337 -23.30 18.55 12.39
C VAL A 337 -22.65 19.85 12.85
N ILE A 338 -23.43 20.89 13.06
CA ILE A 338 -22.94 22.20 13.51
C ILE A 338 -23.51 22.50 14.91
N LYS A 339 -22.62 22.78 15.86
CA LYS A 339 -22.97 23.11 17.23
C LYS A 339 -22.41 24.45 17.64
N ILE A 340 -23.23 25.27 18.27
CA ILE A 340 -22.81 26.49 19.01
C ILE A 340 -23.27 26.29 20.44
N ASP A 341 -22.36 26.41 21.40
CA ASP A 341 -22.62 26.19 22.83
C ASP A 341 -23.38 24.89 23.12
N ASN A 342 -22.91 23.79 22.48
CA ASN A 342 -23.48 22.44 22.52
C ASN A 342 -24.88 22.28 21.90
N SER A 343 -25.48 23.32 21.35
CA SER A 343 -26.77 23.26 20.66
C SER A 343 -26.63 23.11 19.17
N ASN A 344 -27.37 22.16 18.55
CA ASN A 344 -27.38 22.01 17.10
C ASN A 344 -28.00 23.26 16.44
N VAL A 345 -27.30 23.77 15.44
CA VAL A 345 -27.72 24.98 14.71
C VAL A 345 -27.61 24.78 13.19
N ALA A 346 -28.28 25.65 12.44
CA ALA A 346 -28.13 25.67 10.98
C ALA A 346 -26.79 26.30 10.56
N PHE A 347 -26.31 25.98 9.36
CA PHE A 347 -25.08 26.56 8.77
C PHE A 347 -25.09 28.10 8.76
N SER A 348 -26.24 28.70 8.53
CA SER A 348 -26.44 30.19 8.54
C SER A 348 -26.22 30.85 9.92
N ALA A 349 -26.14 30.06 10.98
CA ALA A 349 -25.88 30.58 12.34
C ALA A 349 -24.37 30.85 12.57
N LEU A 350 -23.49 30.29 11.77
CA LEU A 350 -22.06 30.57 11.85
C LEU A 350 -21.77 32.02 11.45
N LYS A 351 -20.89 32.68 12.19
CA LYS A 351 -20.55 34.10 12.01
C LYS A 351 -19.06 34.27 11.70
N ASN A 352 -18.74 35.23 10.84
CA ASN A 352 -17.36 35.66 10.64
C ASN A 352 -16.76 36.15 11.95
N GLY A 353 -15.50 35.86 12.20
CA GLY A 353 -14.81 36.17 13.45
C GLY A 353 -15.03 35.17 14.58
N GLN A 354 -15.95 34.22 14.42
CA GLN A 354 -16.20 33.18 15.41
C GLN A 354 -15.07 32.13 15.38
N TYR A 355 -14.61 31.72 16.56
CA TYR A 355 -13.64 30.66 16.69
C TYR A 355 -14.35 29.31 16.63
N VAL A 356 -13.83 28.40 15.83
CA VAL A 356 -14.40 27.06 15.61
C VAL A 356 -13.37 25.99 15.74
N LYS A 357 -13.82 24.79 16.12
CA LYS A 357 -13.14 23.51 15.95
C LYS A 357 -13.93 22.72 14.92
N ILE A 358 -13.25 22.23 13.88
CA ILE A 358 -13.86 21.42 12.84
C ILE A 358 -13.28 20.00 12.86
N GLU A 359 -14.11 19.02 12.55
CA GLU A 359 -13.70 17.64 12.28
C GLU A 359 -13.81 17.39 10.79
N VAL A 360 -12.73 16.92 10.19
CA VAL A 360 -12.65 16.59 8.76
C VAL A 360 -12.54 15.09 8.61
N LYS A 361 -13.39 14.53 7.75
CA LYS A 361 -13.32 13.12 7.32
C LYS A 361 -13.52 13.06 5.81
N GLY A 362 -12.67 12.26 5.12
CA GLY A 362 -12.75 12.14 3.66
C GLY A 362 -12.64 13.49 2.93
N GLY A 363 -11.87 14.43 3.48
CA GLY A 363 -11.68 15.77 2.90
C GLY A 363 -12.85 16.73 3.10
N LYS A 364 -13.93 16.32 3.78
CA LYS A 364 -15.10 17.19 4.09
C LYS A 364 -15.27 17.39 5.58
N VAL A 365 -15.74 18.55 5.98
CA VAL A 365 -16.09 18.85 7.38
C VAL A 365 -17.35 18.08 7.75
N THR A 366 -17.26 17.21 8.74
CA THR A 366 -18.39 16.43 9.27
C THR A 366 -18.95 17.00 10.57
N ALA A 367 -18.16 17.80 11.29
CA ALA A 367 -18.64 18.50 12.48
C ALA A 367 -17.97 19.88 12.61
N VAL A 368 -18.74 20.85 13.06
CA VAL A 368 -18.27 22.18 13.44
C VAL A 368 -18.73 22.44 14.87
N THR A 369 -17.82 22.76 15.77
CA THR A 369 -18.13 23.18 17.14
C THR A 369 -17.62 24.59 17.36
N ALA A 370 -18.49 25.47 17.80
CA ALA A 370 -18.17 26.84 18.17
C ALA A 370 -18.67 27.12 19.60
N GLU A 371 -17.97 27.99 20.26
CA GLU A 371 -18.40 28.53 21.54
C GLU A 371 -18.63 30.04 21.41
N THR A 372 -19.66 30.53 21.99
CA THR A 372 -19.87 31.97 22.08
C THR A 372 -18.90 32.50 23.12
N LYS A 373 -17.91 33.27 22.68
CA LYS A 373 -17.03 33.97 23.64
C LYS A 373 -17.82 35.01 24.36
N SER A 374 -18.10 34.79 25.66
CA SER A 374 -18.56 35.84 26.55
C SER A 374 -17.35 36.53 27.15
N TYR A 375 -17.31 37.84 27.06
CA TYR A 375 -16.32 38.66 27.77
C TYR A 375 -17.02 39.39 28.87
N GLU A 376 -16.55 39.24 30.09
CA GLU A 376 -17.03 40.04 31.22
C GLU A 376 -16.10 41.24 31.38
N TYR A 377 -16.67 42.40 31.22
CA TYR A 377 -15.97 43.67 31.46
C TYR A 377 -16.59 44.37 32.63
N THR A 378 -15.76 44.74 33.59
CA THR A 378 -16.19 45.54 34.73
C THR A 378 -15.81 47.00 34.48
N GLY A 379 -16.77 47.88 34.59
CA GLY A 379 -16.56 49.30 34.34
C GLY A 379 -17.76 50.14 34.77
N THR A 380 -17.65 51.45 34.57
CA THR A 380 -18.75 52.38 34.87
C THR A 380 -19.56 52.64 33.61
N LEU A 381 -20.87 52.41 33.66
CA LEU A 381 -21.77 52.72 32.57
C LEU A 381 -21.74 54.23 32.27
N VAL A 382 -21.36 54.62 31.09
CA VAL A 382 -21.28 56.01 30.65
C VAL A 382 -22.57 56.44 29.96
N SER A 383 -23.08 55.64 29.07
CA SER A 383 -24.33 55.91 28.37
C SER A 383 -24.93 54.65 27.76
N VAL A 384 -26.23 54.61 27.52
CA VAL A 384 -26.96 53.65 26.72
C VAL A 384 -27.67 54.42 25.62
N LYS A 385 -27.38 54.06 24.36
CA LYS A 385 -28.10 54.56 23.21
C LYS A 385 -28.94 53.45 22.65
N VAL A 386 -30.25 53.66 22.55
CA VAL A 386 -31.21 52.72 21.97
C VAL A 386 -31.75 53.33 20.68
N ASP A 387 -31.43 52.69 19.54
CA ASP A 387 -31.91 53.10 18.23
C ASP A 387 -32.24 51.82 17.45
N THR A 388 -31.77 51.66 16.22
CA THR A 388 -31.87 50.40 15.45
C THR A 388 -31.01 49.28 16.05
N SER A 389 -30.01 49.62 16.86
CA SER A 389 -29.23 48.71 17.72
C SER A 389 -29.02 49.38 19.08
N THR A 390 -28.90 48.58 20.14
CA THR A 390 -28.58 49.10 21.48
C THR A 390 -27.05 49.16 21.61
N VAL A 391 -26.51 50.37 21.84
CA VAL A 391 -25.08 50.56 22.10
C VAL A 391 -24.90 50.94 23.59
N ILE A 392 -24.09 50.16 24.29
CA ILE A 392 -23.72 50.39 25.67
C ILE A 392 -22.29 50.92 25.70
N LYS A 393 -22.08 52.13 26.20
CA LYS A 393 -20.75 52.72 26.40
C LYS A 393 -20.31 52.53 27.83
N VAL A 394 -19.16 51.85 28.00
CA VAL A 394 -18.61 51.50 29.31
C VAL A 394 -17.23 52.14 29.46
N LYS A 395 -16.96 52.81 30.56
CA LYS A 395 -15.60 53.23 30.95
C LYS A 395 -14.95 52.08 31.73
N LEU A 396 -13.90 51.47 31.18
CA LEU A 396 -13.18 50.37 31.80
C LEU A 396 -12.28 50.83 32.95
N SER A 397 -11.80 49.92 33.76
CA SER A 397 -10.96 50.19 34.93
C SER A 397 -9.61 50.86 34.58
N ASP A 398 -9.12 50.69 33.33
CA ASP A 398 -7.93 51.37 32.82
C ASP A 398 -8.17 52.80 32.33
N GLY A 399 -9.41 53.30 32.48
CA GLY A 399 -9.82 54.64 32.06
C GLY A 399 -10.24 54.77 30.61
N THR A 400 -10.09 53.74 29.78
CA THR A 400 -10.56 53.71 28.39
C THR A 400 -12.06 53.57 28.32
N THR A 401 -12.67 53.95 27.16
CA THR A 401 -14.11 53.79 26.94
C THR A 401 -14.31 52.82 25.78
N ALA A 402 -15.17 51.83 25.95
CA ALA A 402 -15.52 50.86 24.92
C ALA A 402 -17.04 50.88 24.64
N ASP A 403 -17.41 50.73 23.39
CA ASP A 403 -18.81 50.64 22.95
C ASP A 403 -19.12 49.15 22.66
N TYR A 404 -20.22 48.65 23.23
CA TYR A 404 -20.74 47.30 23.06
C TYR A 404 -22.14 47.38 22.45
N THR A 405 -22.40 46.55 21.41
CA THR A 405 -23.67 46.44 20.68
C THR A 405 -24.31 45.10 20.89
#